data_a55bdc9903720d23e8904478d31972d0
#
_entry.id   a55bdc9903720d23e8904478d31972d0
#
_cell.length_a   1.000
_cell.length_b   1.000
_cell.length_c   1.000
_cell.angle_alpha   90.00
_cell.angle_beta   90.00
_cell.angle_gamma   90.00
#
_symmetry.space_group_name_H-M   'P 1'
#
loop_
_entity.id
_entity.type
_entity.pdbx_description
1 polymer ?
#
loop_
_entity_poly.entity_id
_entity_poly.type
_entity_poly.pdbx_seq_one_letter_code
_entity_poly.pdbx_strand_id
1 'polypeptide(L)'
;IGRAFLDLNINLFSLIACCFVALIGFFDDLFDVYYVEKFALQVFAGIILIQSDVYINNFHGILGIYEISELTAYIISLFVFLVITNSLNLIDGIDGLAGLISLKFFIAMSVIIYFTEPGFYSFEVSKQSMLSYSLTLIGALIGFLIFNFRSEKKVFLGDFGSLLIGSVITYF
;
A
#
# COMPACT_ATOMS: atom_id res chain seq x y z
N ILE A 1 20.52 -3.19 -22.19
CA ILE A 1 20.33 -2.36 -20.99
C ILE A 1 18.99 -1.59 -21.07
N GLY A 2 18.46 -1.21 -22.27
CA GLY A 2 17.24 -0.40 -22.40
C GLY A 2 15.89 -1.13 -22.25
N ARG A 3 15.83 -2.45 -22.29
CA ARG A 3 14.55 -3.21 -22.18
C ARG A 3 14.21 -3.66 -20.74
N ALA A 4 15.19 -3.77 -19.85
CA ALA A 4 14.98 -4.22 -18.48
C ALA A 4 14.24 -3.18 -17.58
N PHE A 5 14.13 -1.93 -18.03
CA PHE A 5 13.46 -0.86 -17.28
C PHE A 5 11.96 -0.69 -17.60
N LEU A 6 11.45 -1.38 -18.63
CA LEU A 6 10.07 -1.19 -19.11
C LEU A 6 9.14 -2.40 -18.92
N ASP A 7 9.62 -3.50 -18.37
CA ASP A 7 8.76 -4.62 -17.95
C ASP A 7 8.19 -4.39 -16.54
N LEU A 8 7.70 -3.17 -16.31
CA LEU A 8 6.89 -2.84 -15.15
C LEU A 8 5.47 -3.36 -15.43
N ASN A 9 5.25 -4.65 -15.25
CA ASN A 9 3.90 -5.23 -15.24
C ASN A 9 3.15 -4.74 -13.99
N ILE A 10 2.76 -3.46 -14.00
CA ILE A 10 1.83 -2.91 -13.01
C ILE A 10 0.43 -3.30 -13.47
N ASN A 11 -0.33 -3.96 -12.61
CA ASN A 11 -1.74 -4.16 -12.88
C ASN A 11 -2.42 -2.78 -12.96
N LEU A 12 -3.11 -2.50 -14.07
CA LEU A 12 -3.75 -1.21 -14.30
C LEU A 12 -4.76 -0.86 -13.20
N PHE A 13 -5.50 -1.84 -12.69
CA PHE A 13 -6.49 -1.61 -11.64
C PHE A 13 -5.82 -1.21 -10.31
N SER A 14 -4.69 -1.83 -9.95
CA SER A 14 -3.95 -1.45 -8.73
C SER A 14 -3.38 -0.04 -8.83
N LEU A 15 -2.87 0.34 -10.01
CA LEU A 15 -2.41 1.70 -10.26
C LEU A 15 -3.56 2.72 -10.16
N ILE A 16 -4.71 2.42 -10.78
CA ILE A 16 -5.91 3.28 -10.70
C ILE A 16 -6.36 3.41 -9.24
N ALA A 17 -6.43 2.30 -8.49
CA ALA A 17 -6.82 2.32 -7.09
C ALA A 17 -5.88 3.20 -6.24
N CYS A 18 -4.57 3.02 -6.36
CA CYS A 18 -3.57 3.83 -5.64
C CYS A 18 -3.65 5.31 -6.01
N CYS A 19 -3.78 5.65 -7.31
CA CYS A 19 -3.95 7.03 -7.76
C CYS A 19 -5.25 7.64 -7.22
N PHE A 20 -6.34 6.87 -7.21
CA PHE A 20 -7.63 7.33 -6.72
C PHE A 20 -7.59 7.62 -5.22
N VAL A 21 -6.96 6.73 -4.42
CA VAL A 21 -6.75 6.93 -2.97
C VAL A 21 -5.88 8.16 -2.71
N ALA A 22 -4.80 8.34 -3.49
CA ALA A 22 -3.95 9.52 -3.39
C ALA A 22 -4.73 10.82 -3.68
N LEU A 23 -5.62 10.81 -4.69
CA LEU A 23 -6.48 11.95 -4.98
C LEU A 23 -7.46 12.24 -3.85
N ILE A 24 -8.05 11.21 -3.22
CA ILE A 24 -8.90 11.38 -2.04
C ILE A 24 -8.13 12.11 -0.94
N GLY A 25 -6.93 11.63 -0.61
CA GLY A 25 -6.07 12.27 0.40
C GLY A 25 -5.69 13.70 0.02
N PHE A 26 -5.37 13.96 -1.24
CA PHE A 26 -5.04 15.30 -1.73
C PHE A 26 -6.21 16.27 -1.58
N PHE A 27 -7.42 15.85 -1.91
CA PHE A 27 -8.60 16.69 -1.73
C PHE A 27 -8.94 16.89 -0.25
N ASP A 28 -8.69 15.89 0.59
CA ASP A 28 -8.88 16.01 2.03
C ASP A 28 -7.91 17.02 2.65
N ASP A 29 -6.62 16.96 2.29
CA ASP A 29 -5.59 17.93 2.73
C ASP A 29 -5.91 19.40 2.30
N LEU A 30 -6.69 19.59 1.23
CA LEU A 30 -7.04 20.91 0.73
C LEU A 30 -8.39 21.44 1.23
N PHE A 31 -9.38 20.57 1.42
CA PHE A 31 -10.78 20.97 1.58
C PHE A 31 -11.46 20.39 2.83
N ASP A 32 -10.75 19.64 3.67
CA ASP A 32 -11.30 18.96 4.86
C ASP A 32 -12.58 18.16 4.50
N VAL A 33 -12.43 17.12 3.68
CA VAL A 33 -13.55 16.28 3.20
C VAL A 33 -14.27 15.62 4.36
N TYR A 34 -15.61 15.60 4.32
CA TYR A 34 -16.38 14.98 5.39
C TYR A 34 -16.07 13.48 5.51
N TYR A 35 -15.87 12.99 6.75
CA TYR A 35 -15.34 11.64 7.01
C TYR A 35 -16.13 10.51 6.35
N VAL A 36 -17.47 10.66 6.22
CA VAL A 36 -18.32 9.64 5.57
C VAL A 36 -18.05 9.57 4.07
N GLU A 37 -17.85 10.71 3.43
CA GLU A 37 -17.55 10.80 1.99
C GLU A 37 -16.16 10.21 1.73
N LYS A 38 -15.16 10.60 2.53
CA LYS A 38 -13.80 10.04 2.47
C LYS A 38 -13.83 8.53 2.60
N PHE A 39 -14.53 7.99 3.60
CA PHE A 39 -14.65 6.56 3.82
C PHE A 39 -15.35 5.83 2.67
N ALA A 40 -16.45 6.39 2.14
CA ALA A 40 -17.15 5.81 1.00
C ALA A 40 -16.27 5.75 -0.26
N LEU A 41 -15.48 6.80 -0.52
CA LEU A 41 -14.52 6.83 -1.62
C LEU A 41 -13.38 5.81 -1.43
N GLN A 42 -12.90 5.62 -0.20
CA GLN A 42 -11.91 4.58 0.11
C GLN A 42 -12.49 3.17 -0.11
N VAL A 43 -13.75 2.91 0.28
CA VAL A 43 -14.42 1.64 -0.04
C VAL A 43 -14.46 1.40 -1.54
N PHE A 44 -14.80 2.42 -2.33
CA PHE A 44 -14.80 2.31 -3.78
C PHE A 44 -13.39 2.01 -4.35
N ALA A 45 -12.36 2.68 -3.84
CA ALA A 45 -10.96 2.41 -4.21
C ALA A 45 -10.54 0.96 -3.87
N GLY A 46 -10.93 0.45 -2.70
CA GLY A 46 -10.67 -0.92 -2.30
C GLY A 46 -11.35 -1.94 -3.21
N ILE A 47 -12.58 -1.66 -3.69
CA ILE A 47 -13.26 -2.50 -4.68
C ILE A 47 -12.48 -2.52 -6.00
N ILE A 48 -11.94 -1.39 -6.45
CA ILE A 48 -11.08 -1.32 -7.65
C ILE A 48 -9.80 -2.14 -7.42
N LEU A 49 -9.19 -2.07 -6.25
CA LEU A 49 -7.99 -2.83 -5.92
C LEU A 49 -8.25 -4.35 -6.00
N ILE A 50 -9.38 -4.83 -5.50
CA ILE A 50 -9.76 -6.25 -5.57
C ILE A 50 -9.89 -6.72 -7.03
N GLN A 51 -10.29 -5.86 -7.98
CA GLN A 51 -10.35 -6.19 -9.41
C GLN A 51 -8.95 -6.40 -10.03
N SER A 52 -7.88 -6.09 -9.31
CA SER A 52 -6.51 -6.39 -9.73
C SER A 52 -6.05 -7.79 -9.31
N ASP A 53 -6.96 -8.68 -8.90
CA ASP A 53 -6.69 -10.01 -8.36
C ASP A 53 -5.86 -10.02 -7.07
N VAL A 54 -5.75 -8.86 -6.40
CA VAL A 54 -5.09 -8.69 -5.11
C VAL A 54 -6.13 -8.86 -4.01
N TYR A 55 -6.33 -10.08 -3.55
CA TYR A 55 -7.21 -10.40 -2.43
C TYR A 55 -6.78 -11.65 -1.69
N ILE A 56 -7.13 -11.73 -0.41
CA ILE A 56 -6.76 -12.83 0.49
C ILE A 56 -7.76 -13.97 0.28
N ASN A 57 -7.39 -14.99 -0.49
CA ASN A 57 -8.26 -16.15 -0.79
C ASN A 57 -7.87 -17.43 -0.02
N ASN A 58 -6.70 -17.45 0.61
CA ASN A 58 -6.20 -18.63 1.32
C ASN A 58 -5.48 -18.21 2.60
N PHE A 59 -5.80 -18.87 3.71
CA PHE A 59 -5.16 -18.66 5.02
C PHE A 59 -4.00 -19.62 5.27
N HIS A 60 -3.66 -20.50 4.32
CA HIS A 60 -2.55 -21.45 4.41
C HIS A 60 -2.54 -22.29 5.70
N GLY A 61 -3.70 -22.64 6.23
CA GLY A 61 -3.84 -23.45 7.45
C GLY A 61 -3.81 -22.65 8.75
N ILE A 62 -3.75 -21.33 8.72
CA ILE A 62 -3.90 -20.50 9.94
C ILE A 62 -5.30 -20.79 10.52
N LEU A 63 -5.36 -21.13 11.81
CA LEU A 63 -6.56 -21.56 12.52
C LEU A 63 -7.27 -22.80 11.88
N GLY A 64 -6.56 -23.58 11.06
CA GLY A 64 -7.13 -24.71 10.33
C GLY A 64 -7.94 -24.32 9.09
N ILE A 65 -7.91 -23.04 8.70
CA ILE A 65 -8.61 -22.52 7.52
C ILE A 65 -7.61 -22.48 6.35
N TYR A 66 -8.01 -23.03 5.23
CA TYR A 66 -7.26 -22.98 3.97
C TYR A 66 -7.93 -22.03 3.00
N GLU A 67 -8.76 -22.52 2.13
CA GLU A 67 -9.49 -21.72 1.15
C GLU A 67 -10.78 -21.15 1.76
N ILE A 68 -11.10 -19.93 1.39
CA ILE A 68 -12.34 -19.26 1.78
C ILE A 68 -13.17 -18.93 0.54
N SER A 69 -14.48 -18.73 0.74
CA SER A 69 -15.35 -18.35 -0.38
C SER A 69 -14.92 -16.99 -0.95
N GLU A 70 -15.09 -16.81 -2.25
CA GLU A 70 -14.72 -15.59 -2.96
C GLU A 70 -15.33 -14.33 -2.34
N LEU A 71 -16.61 -14.37 -1.98
CA LEU A 71 -17.28 -13.26 -1.30
C LEU A 71 -16.62 -12.93 0.05
N THR A 72 -16.26 -13.96 0.83
CA THR A 72 -15.56 -13.76 2.11
C THR A 72 -14.17 -13.19 1.89
N ALA A 73 -13.45 -13.64 0.86
CA ALA A 73 -12.16 -13.13 0.46
C ALA A 73 -12.21 -11.64 0.13
N TYR A 74 -13.19 -11.21 -0.64
CA TYR A 74 -13.38 -9.79 -0.99
C TYR A 74 -13.70 -8.93 0.23
N ILE A 75 -14.60 -9.39 1.11
CA ILE A 75 -14.95 -8.66 2.35
C ILE A 75 -13.73 -8.50 3.25
N ILE A 76 -12.96 -9.58 3.46
CA ILE A 76 -11.76 -9.54 4.31
C ILE A 76 -10.70 -8.63 3.70
N SER A 77 -10.44 -8.73 2.40
CA SER A 77 -9.44 -7.92 1.72
C SER A 77 -9.82 -6.43 1.75
N LEU A 78 -11.09 -6.10 1.53
CA LEU A 78 -11.58 -4.73 1.66
C LEU A 78 -11.42 -4.20 3.09
N PHE A 79 -11.74 -5.01 4.09
CA PHE A 79 -11.57 -4.66 5.49
C PHE A 79 -10.09 -4.41 5.83
N VAL A 80 -9.19 -5.28 5.41
CA VAL A 80 -7.73 -5.13 5.61
C VAL A 80 -7.22 -3.86 4.93
N PHE A 81 -7.63 -3.59 3.69
CA PHE A 81 -7.31 -2.37 2.97
C PHE A 81 -7.72 -1.12 3.76
N LEU A 82 -8.98 -1.06 4.21
CA LEU A 82 -9.50 0.08 4.98
C LEU A 82 -8.78 0.25 6.32
N VAL A 83 -8.49 -0.85 7.02
CA VAL A 83 -7.77 -0.80 8.30
C VAL A 83 -6.35 -0.28 8.10
N ILE A 84 -5.61 -0.79 7.12
CA ILE A 84 -4.21 -0.37 6.88
C ILE A 84 -4.16 1.10 6.46
N THR A 85 -4.97 1.50 5.50
CA THR A 85 -4.96 2.88 4.99
C THR A 85 -5.33 3.90 6.07
N ASN A 86 -6.40 3.65 6.82
CA ASN A 86 -6.83 4.56 7.88
C ASN A 86 -5.92 4.51 9.11
N SER A 87 -5.33 3.36 9.45
CA SER A 87 -4.37 3.28 10.55
C SER A 87 -3.11 4.09 10.26
N LEU A 88 -2.56 4.00 9.03
CA LEU A 88 -1.41 4.81 8.63
C LEU A 88 -1.72 6.30 8.63
N ASN A 89 -2.90 6.69 8.16
CA ASN A 89 -3.35 8.07 8.20
C ASN A 89 -3.45 8.58 9.66
N LEU A 90 -4.02 7.78 10.56
CA LEU A 90 -4.16 8.15 11.97
C LEU A 90 -2.81 8.34 12.69
N ILE A 91 -1.81 7.49 12.40
CA ILE A 91 -0.49 7.56 13.06
C ILE A 91 0.46 8.59 12.43
N ASP A 92 0.12 9.16 11.27
CA ASP A 92 0.95 10.20 10.64
C ASP A 92 1.00 11.50 11.45
N GLY A 93 0.05 11.71 12.37
CA GLY A 93 0.10 12.80 13.35
C GLY A 93 1.24 12.70 14.37
N ILE A 94 1.98 11.60 14.42
CA ILE A 94 3.12 11.39 15.32
C ILE A 94 4.41 11.41 14.52
N ASP A 95 5.35 12.31 14.89
CA ASP A 95 6.61 12.52 14.19
C ASP A 95 7.32 11.19 13.88
N GLY A 96 7.56 10.91 12.62
CA GLY A 96 8.27 9.75 12.12
C GLY A 96 7.54 8.42 12.21
N LEU A 97 6.43 8.30 12.95
CA LEU A 97 5.83 6.99 13.24
C LEU A 97 5.31 6.31 11.97
N ALA A 98 4.48 6.98 11.17
CA ALA A 98 3.98 6.43 9.92
C ALA A 98 5.11 6.11 8.93
N GLY A 99 6.07 7.01 8.80
CA GLY A 99 7.24 6.82 7.94
C GLY A 99 8.13 5.66 8.38
N LEU A 100 8.41 5.49 9.69
CA LEU A 100 9.22 4.40 10.21
C LEU A 100 8.53 3.04 10.10
N ILE A 101 7.21 2.97 10.36
CA ILE A 101 6.44 1.73 10.21
C ILE A 101 6.43 1.31 8.74
N SER A 102 6.17 2.23 7.83
CA SER A 102 6.18 1.96 6.39
C SER A 102 7.58 1.56 5.90
N LEU A 103 8.63 2.25 6.35
CA LEU A 103 10.02 1.90 6.03
C LEU A 103 10.36 0.48 6.48
N LYS A 104 10.02 0.12 7.73
CA LYS A 104 10.23 -1.22 8.27
C LYS A 104 9.48 -2.28 7.45
N PHE A 105 8.24 -1.99 7.04
CA PHE A 105 7.46 -2.89 6.20
C PHE A 105 8.15 -3.16 4.85
N PHE A 106 8.54 -2.11 4.11
CA PHE A 106 9.19 -2.29 2.81
C PHE A 106 10.57 -2.94 2.90
N ILE A 107 11.34 -2.69 3.97
CA ILE A 107 12.60 -3.42 4.22
C ILE A 107 12.30 -4.91 4.42
N ALA A 108 11.33 -5.26 5.28
CA ALA A 108 10.95 -6.65 5.52
C ALA A 108 10.46 -7.34 4.24
N MET A 109 9.60 -6.68 3.46
CA MET A 109 9.12 -7.20 2.18
C MET A 109 10.26 -7.37 1.17
N SER A 110 11.21 -6.44 1.08
CA SER A 110 12.39 -6.58 0.21
C SER A 110 13.21 -7.81 0.56
N VAL A 111 13.40 -8.08 1.85
CA VAL A 111 14.12 -9.26 2.33
C VAL A 111 13.36 -10.54 1.98
N ILE A 112 12.05 -10.58 2.26
CA ILE A 112 11.19 -11.73 1.94
C ILE A 112 11.23 -12.00 0.43
N ILE A 113 10.99 -10.99 -0.40
CA ILE A 113 10.99 -11.10 -1.86
C ILE A 113 12.34 -11.61 -2.36
N TYR A 114 13.44 -11.10 -1.80
CA TYR A 114 14.80 -11.51 -2.22
C TYR A 114 15.06 -13.00 -2.00
N PHE A 115 14.65 -13.55 -0.84
CA PHE A 115 14.87 -14.94 -0.48
C PHE A 115 13.79 -15.92 -0.98
N THR A 116 12.66 -15.42 -1.49
CA THR A 116 11.60 -16.29 -2.02
C THR A 116 11.95 -16.81 -3.41
N GLU A 117 11.74 -18.11 -3.63
CA GLU A 117 12.01 -18.76 -4.90
C GLU A 117 11.09 -18.23 -6.03
N PRO A 118 11.60 -18.16 -7.27
CA PRO A 118 10.78 -17.83 -8.43
C PRO A 118 9.63 -18.85 -8.59
N GLY A 119 8.40 -18.37 -8.67
CA GLY A 119 7.19 -19.22 -8.81
C GLY A 119 6.33 -19.31 -7.55
N PHE A 120 6.79 -18.79 -6.42
CA PHE A 120 5.94 -18.67 -5.23
C PHE A 120 4.86 -17.60 -5.39
N TYR A 121 5.16 -16.58 -6.17
CA TYR A 121 4.20 -15.51 -6.46
C TYR A 121 3.31 -15.93 -7.64
N SER A 122 2.00 -16.02 -7.39
CA SER A 122 0.97 -16.30 -8.41
C SER A 122 0.61 -15.07 -9.26
N PHE A 123 1.33 -13.95 -9.08
CA PHE A 123 1.04 -12.69 -9.77
C PHE A 123 1.83 -12.54 -11.07
N GLU A 124 1.24 -11.86 -12.04
CA GLU A 124 1.90 -11.45 -13.29
C GLU A 124 3.10 -10.51 -13.06
N VAL A 125 3.21 -9.93 -11.83
CA VAL A 125 4.30 -9.02 -11.47
C VAL A 125 5.57 -9.82 -11.16
N SER A 126 6.64 -9.52 -11.88
CA SER A 126 7.91 -10.21 -11.67
C SER A 126 8.52 -9.88 -10.29
N LYS A 127 9.22 -10.86 -9.69
CA LYS A 127 10.01 -10.68 -8.45
C LYS A 127 10.88 -9.41 -8.51
N GLN A 128 11.51 -9.16 -9.68
CA GLN A 128 12.38 -8.01 -9.87
C GLN A 128 11.63 -6.68 -9.82
N SER A 129 10.41 -6.63 -10.36
CA SER A 129 9.58 -5.42 -10.30
C SER A 129 9.15 -5.12 -8.86
N MET A 130 8.67 -6.12 -8.11
CA MET A 130 8.30 -5.93 -6.70
C MET A 130 9.47 -5.47 -5.84
N LEU A 131 10.66 -6.07 -6.05
CA LEU A 131 11.88 -5.64 -5.36
C LEU A 131 12.25 -4.19 -5.71
N SER A 132 12.14 -3.81 -6.98
CA SER A 132 12.43 -2.44 -7.43
C SER A 132 11.45 -1.43 -6.83
N TYR A 133 10.17 -1.77 -6.73
CA TYR A 133 9.17 -0.90 -6.07
C TYR A 133 9.46 -0.72 -4.60
N SER A 134 9.71 -1.80 -3.87
CA SER A 134 9.99 -1.71 -2.44
C SER A 134 11.28 -0.92 -2.16
N LEU A 135 12.35 -1.10 -2.95
CA LEU A 135 13.59 -0.33 -2.81
C LEU A 135 13.39 1.16 -3.13
N THR A 136 12.59 1.48 -4.13
CA THR A 136 12.24 2.87 -4.47
C THR A 136 11.49 3.54 -3.32
N LEU A 137 10.52 2.85 -2.71
CA LEU A 137 9.76 3.35 -1.57
C LEU A 137 10.63 3.50 -0.32
N ILE A 138 11.57 2.59 -0.08
CA ILE A 138 12.58 2.72 0.98
C ILE A 138 13.37 4.02 0.80
N GLY A 139 13.88 4.28 -0.40
CA GLY A 139 14.62 5.51 -0.71
C GLY A 139 13.79 6.77 -0.48
N ALA A 140 12.55 6.78 -0.95
CA ALA A 140 11.62 7.89 -0.77
C ALA A 140 11.29 8.14 0.73
N LEU A 141 11.04 7.07 1.49
CA LEU A 141 10.74 7.16 2.92
C LEU A 141 11.94 7.63 3.75
N ILE A 142 13.16 7.20 3.42
CA ILE A 142 14.39 7.72 4.06
C ILE A 142 14.50 9.22 3.79
N GLY A 143 14.31 9.66 2.55
CA GLY A 143 14.29 11.07 2.20
C GLY A 143 13.24 11.85 2.99
N PHE A 144 12.00 11.34 3.05
CA PHE A 144 10.92 11.94 3.84
C PHE A 144 11.29 12.07 5.32
N LEU A 145 11.80 11.02 5.96
CA LEU A 145 12.13 11.00 7.38
C LEU A 145 13.21 12.03 7.75
N ILE A 146 14.17 12.31 6.87
CA ILE A 146 15.17 13.37 7.08
C ILE A 146 14.48 14.75 7.27
N PHE A 147 13.40 15.02 6.54
CA PHE A 147 12.67 16.28 6.66
C PHE A 147 11.62 16.25 7.77
N ASN A 148 11.02 15.09 8.03
CA ASN A 148 10.02 14.92 9.07
C ASN A 148 10.61 15.07 10.49
N PHE A 149 11.85 14.62 10.71
CA PHE A 149 12.54 14.75 12.01
C PHE A 149 13.20 16.12 12.24
N ARG A 150 13.09 17.06 11.32
CA ARG A 150 13.62 18.42 11.55
C ARG A 150 12.83 19.13 12.64
N SER A 151 13.54 19.91 13.47
CA SER A 151 12.90 20.75 14.49
C SER A 151 12.14 21.93 13.89
N GLU A 152 12.62 22.46 12.76
CA GLU A 152 12.00 23.57 12.03
C GLU A 152 11.53 23.09 10.65
N LYS A 153 10.37 23.56 10.21
CA LYS A 153 9.76 23.26 8.89
C LYS A 153 9.59 21.77 8.67
N LYS A 154 8.98 21.09 9.64
CA LYS A 154 8.62 19.67 9.52
C LYS A 154 7.72 19.44 8.31
N VAL A 155 7.90 18.27 7.69
CA VAL A 155 7.06 17.77 6.62
C VAL A 155 6.32 16.55 7.14
N PHE A 156 5.01 16.52 7.00
CA PHE A 156 4.16 15.35 7.26
C PHE A 156 3.81 14.68 5.94
N LEU A 157 3.41 13.42 5.99
CA LEU A 157 2.89 12.73 4.81
C LEU A 157 1.57 13.36 4.34
N GLY A 158 0.77 13.84 5.31
CA GLY A 158 -0.59 14.28 5.08
C GLY A 158 -1.50 13.11 4.69
N ASP A 159 -2.76 13.41 4.44
CA ASP A 159 -3.73 12.43 3.99
C ASP A 159 -3.36 11.86 2.62
N PHE A 160 -2.83 12.70 1.73
CA PHE A 160 -2.29 12.26 0.44
C PHE A 160 -1.25 11.14 0.59
N GLY A 161 -0.21 11.37 1.38
CA GLY A 161 0.93 10.45 1.49
C GLY A 161 0.60 9.21 2.31
N SER A 162 -0.10 9.38 3.43
CA SER A 162 -0.43 8.27 4.34
C SER A 162 -1.42 7.28 3.72
N LEU A 163 -2.46 7.76 3.04
CA LEU A 163 -3.42 6.92 2.33
C LEU A 163 -2.78 6.22 1.13
N LEU A 164 -1.93 6.93 0.36
CA LEU A 164 -1.19 6.34 -0.76
C LEU A 164 -0.29 5.21 -0.28
N ILE A 165 0.54 5.43 0.75
CA ILE A 165 1.45 4.41 1.29
C ILE A 165 0.64 3.24 1.86
N GLY A 166 -0.48 3.48 2.54
CA GLY A 166 -1.37 2.44 3.04
C GLY A 166 -1.93 1.57 1.93
N SER A 167 -2.35 2.16 0.82
CA SER A 167 -2.84 1.41 -0.35
C SER A 167 -1.74 0.57 -1.00
N VAL A 168 -0.52 1.09 -1.09
CA VAL A 168 0.64 0.35 -1.61
C VAL A 168 1.04 -0.80 -0.67
N ILE A 169 1.02 -0.60 0.66
CA ILE A 169 1.25 -1.68 1.63
C ILE A 169 0.25 -2.82 1.46
N THR A 170 -1.02 -2.50 1.18
CA THR A 170 -2.05 -3.52 0.98
C THR A 170 -1.85 -4.29 -0.33
N TYR A 171 -1.22 -3.67 -1.33
CA TYR A 171 -0.90 -4.32 -2.60
C TYR A 171 0.23 -5.36 -2.46
N PHE A 172 1.18 -5.17 -1.53
CA PHE A 172 2.28 -6.08 -1.24
C PHE A 172 1.86 -7.26 -0.38
#